data_2a23ed9f30dbbed07b43f2d9b03b2eb5
#
_entry.id   2a23ed9f30dbbed07b43f2d9b03b2eb5
#
_cell.length_a   1.000
_cell.length_b   1.000
_cell.length_c   1.000
_cell.angle_alpha   90.00
_cell.angle_beta   90.00
_cell.angle_gamma   90.00
#
_symmetry.space_group_name_H-M   'P 1'
#
loop_
_entity.id
_entity.type
_entity.pdbx_description
1 polymer ?
#
loop_
_entity_poly.entity_id
_entity_poly.type
_entity_poly.pdbx_seq_one_letter_code
_entity_poly.pdbx_strand_id
1 'polypeptide(L)'
;MAVNPEATYTGPVHQPALAIPVLEVELHGDGSVRRIQVLRQPGQATDTVQLAIAAVQRAAPFGSVAHLPRPWRFTETFLFDNQRRFKPRTLDL
;
A
#
# COMPACT_ATOMS: atom_id res chain seq x y z
N MET A 1 6.24 6.71 0.09
CA MET A 1 6.57 5.33 -0.29
C MET A 1 7.30 5.33 -1.61
N ALA A 2 8.50 4.79 -1.63
CA ALA A 2 9.29 4.75 -2.86
C ALA A 2 8.81 3.57 -3.71
N VAL A 3 8.15 3.87 -4.81
CA VAL A 3 7.56 2.87 -5.68
C VAL A 3 7.93 3.16 -7.12
N ASN A 4 7.64 2.22 -7.98
CA ASN A 4 7.86 2.36 -9.40
C ASN A 4 7.08 3.58 -9.93
N PRO A 5 7.75 4.61 -10.51
CA PRO A 5 7.05 5.81 -10.97
C PRO A 5 6.07 5.54 -12.12
N GLU A 6 6.21 4.43 -12.82
CA GLU A 6 5.26 4.03 -13.85
C GLU A 6 3.95 3.52 -13.26
N ALA A 7 3.99 3.03 -12.00
CA ALA A 7 2.83 2.49 -11.32
C ALA A 7 2.16 3.51 -10.40
N THR A 8 2.84 4.62 -10.07
CA THR A 8 2.35 5.60 -9.10
C THR A 8 2.26 6.98 -9.72
N TYR A 9 1.22 7.71 -9.40
CA TYR A 9 1.07 9.10 -9.83
C TYR A 9 0.81 9.98 -8.61
N THR A 10 1.16 11.27 -8.74
CA THR A 10 1.12 12.22 -7.62
C THR A 10 0.06 13.30 -7.76
N GLY A 11 -0.54 13.46 -8.90
CA GLY A 11 -1.58 14.45 -9.10
C GLY A 11 -2.89 14.07 -8.43
N PRO A 12 -3.88 14.97 -8.42
CA PRO A 12 -5.21 14.62 -7.95
C PRO A 12 -5.81 13.50 -8.79
N VAL A 13 -6.66 12.71 -8.19
CA VAL A 13 -7.38 11.63 -8.89
C VAL A 13 -8.52 12.29 -9.67
N HIS A 14 -8.45 12.28 -10.99
CA HIS A 14 -9.48 12.87 -11.84
C HIS A 14 -10.61 11.92 -12.19
N GLN A 15 -10.38 10.61 -11.98
CA GLN A 15 -11.36 9.58 -12.26
C GLN A 15 -11.57 8.76 -10.99
N PRO A 16 -12.77 8.17 -10.82
CA PRO A 16 -13.00 7.27 -9.68
C PRO A 16 -11.99 6.13 -9.70
N ALA A 17 -11.55 5.72 -8.52
CA ALA A 17 -10.67 4.57 -8.39
C ALA A 17 -11.42 3.31 -8.84
N LEU A 18 -10.78 2.49 -9.67
CA LEU A 18 -11.35 1.24 -10.15
C LEU A 18 -11.38 0.19 -9.03
N ALA A 19 -10.35 0.16 -8.21
CA ALA A 19 -10.22 -0.80 -7.13
C ALA A 19 -9.52 -0.16 -5.94
N ILE A 20 -9.96 -0.51 -4.75
CA ILE A 20 -9.45 0.07 -3.49
C ILE A 20 -9.13 -1.07 -2.52
N PRO A 21 -8.01 -1.79 -2.74
CA PRO A 21 -7.57 -2.77 -1.75
C PRO A 21 -7.02 -2.07 -0.51
N VAL A 22 -7.25 -2.68 0.65
CA VAL A 22 -6.75 -2.19 1.93
C VAL A 22 -5.89 -3.29 2.53
N LEU A 23 -4.66 -2.96 2.88
CA LEU A 23 -3.70 -3.88 3.47
C LEU A 23 -3.35 -3.44 4.88
N GLU A 24 -3.20 -4.40 5.78
CA GLU A 24 -2.54 -4.20 7.06
C GLU A 24 -1.14 -4.78 6.96
N VAL A 25 -0.14 -3.97 7.26
CA VAL A 25 1.27 -4.37 7.20
C VAL A 25 1.79 -4.43 8.62
N GLU A 26 2.27 -5.60 9.02
CA GLU A 26 2.89 -5.82 10.32
C GLU A 26 4.40 -5.90 10.14
N LEU A 27 5.14 -5.21 11.00
CA LEU A 27 6.59 -5.07 10.88
C LEU A 27 7.32 -5.79 12.01
N HIS A 28 8.56 -6.18 11.72
CA HIS A 28 9.55 -6.50 12.74
C HIS A 28 10.15 -5.20 13.29
N GLY A 29 10.87 -5.28 14.39
CA GLY A 29 11.47 -4.11 15.02
C GLY A 29 12.46 -3.35 14.12
N ASP A 30 13.08 -4.02 13.16
CA ASP A 30 14.00 -3.40 12.21
C ASP A 30 13.29 -2.75 11.03
N GLY A 31 11.95 -2.82 10.97
CA GLY A 31 11.16 -2.24 9.89
C GLY A 31 10.94 -3.16 8.71
N SER A 32 11.46 -4.38 8.74
CA SER A 32 11.15 -5.35 7.69
C SER A 32 9.72 -5.85 7.84
N VAL A 33 9.14 -6.31 6.73
CA VAL A 33 7.75 -6.80 6.73
C VAL A 33 7.70 -8.17 7.38
N ARG A 34 6.87 -8.29 8.42
CA ARG A 34 6.60 -9.56 9.08
C ARG A 34 5.41 -10.27 8.43
N ARG A 35 4.34 -9.52 8.14
CA ARG A 35 3.12 -10.08 7.59
C ARG A 35 2.31 -8.98 6.90
N ILE A 36 1.62 -9.37 5.83
CA ILE A 36 0.66 -8.52 5.15
C ILE A 36 -0.68 -9.23 5.18
N GLN A 37 -1.70 -8.52 5.65
CA GLN A 37 -3.07 -9.04 5.69
C GLN A 37 -3.94 -8.18 4.82
N VAL A 38 -4.76 -8.82 3.97
CA VAL A 38 -5.72 -8.11 3.12
C VAL A 38 -6.97 -7.86 3.96
N LEU A 39 -7.24 -6.60 4.28
CA LEU A 39 -8.42 -6.21 5.06
C LEU A 39 -9.63 -5.99 4.17
N ARG A 40 -9.40 -5.53 2.94
CA ARG A 40 -10.46 -5.31 1.97
C ARG A 40 -9.98 -5.76 0.60
N GLN A 41 -10.75 -6.66 0.00
CA GLN A 41 -10.50 -7.13 -1.35
C GLN A 41 -11.51 -6.46 -2.28
N PRO A 42 -11.04 -5.83 -3.38
CA PRO A 42 -11.97 -5.18 -4.31
C PRO A 42 -12.83 -6.22 -5.02
N GLY A 43 -14.04 -5.83 -5.38
CA GLY A 43 -14.95 -6.70 -6.11
C GLY A 43 -14.59 -6.88 -7.58
N GLN A 44 -13.75 -6.00 -8.11
CA GLN A 44 -13.26 -6.07 -9.48
C GLN A 44 -11.78 -5.74 -9.49
N ALA A 45 -11.09 -6.06 -10.59
CA ALA A 45 -9.65 -5.82 -10.73
C ALA A 45 -8.87 -6.42 -9.55
N THR A 46 -9.15 -7.69 -9.24
CA THR A 46 -8.57 -8.38 -8.07
C THR A 46 -7.06 -8.51 -8.13
N ASP A 47 -6.47 -8.39 -9.32
CA ASP A 47 -5.02 -8.34 -9.48
C ASP A 47 -4.37 -7.16 -8.75
N THR A 48 -5.14 -6.09 -8.46
CA THR A 48 -4.62 -4.93 -7.75
C THR A 48 -4.17 -5.27 -6.34
N VAL A 49 -4.74 -6.31 -5.71
CA VAL A 49 -4.28 -6.78 -4.41
C VAL A 49 -2.83 -7.22 -4.48
N GLN A 50 -2.46 -8.00 -5.49
CA GLN A 50 -1.09 -8.46 -5.66
C GLN A 50 -0.15 -7.30 -6.01
N LEU A 51 -0.62 -6.34 -6.78
CA LEU A 51 0.16 -5.15 -7.10
C LEU A 51 0.43 -4.31 -5.84
N ALA A 52 -0.57 -4.17 -4.97
CA ALA A 52 -0.42 -3.46 -3.72
C ALA A 52 0.59 -4.17 -2.79
N ILE A 53 0.49 -5.49 -2.69
CA ILE A 53 1.43 -6.30 -1.89
C ILE A 53 2.85 -6.12 -2.42
N ALA A 54 3.03 -6.19 -3.74
CA ALA A 54 4.34 -6.02 -4.35
C ALA A 54 4.91 -4.63 -4.08
N ALA A 55 4.07 -3.60 -4.09
CA ALA A 55 4.49 -2.23 -3.79
C ALA A 55 4.99 -2.09 -2.35
N VAL A 56 4.29 -2.71 -1.39
CA VAL A 56 4.71 -2.72 0.01
C VAL A 56 6.06 -3.43 0.14
N GLN A 57 6.21 -4.58 -0.50
CA GLN A 57 7.46 -5.35 -0.43
C GLN A 57 8.63 -4.59 -1.03
N ARG A 58 8.41 -3.82 -2.10
CA ARG A 58 9.46 -2.99 -2.68
C ARG A 58 9.85 -1.82 -1.82
N ALA A 59 8.90 -1.27 -1.07
CA ALA A 59 9.15 -0.14 -0.18
C ALA A 59 9.85 -0.57 1.11
N ALA A 60 9.79 -1.84 1.46
CA ALA A 60 10.44 -2.36 2.67
C ALA A 60 11.97 -2.40 2.50
N PRO A 61 12.75 -2.30 3.60
CA PRO A 61 12.29 -2.07 4.98
C PRO A 61 11.88 -0.61 5.22
N PHE A 62 11.02 -0.41 6.22
CA PHE A 62 10.46 0.91 6.52
C PHE A 62 11.26 1.68 7.59
N GLY A 63 12.43 1.22 7.94
CA GLY A 63 13.22 1.80 9.01
C GLY A 63 12.86 1.22 10.37
N SER A 64 13.79 1.30 11.33
CA SER A 64 13.60 0.70 12.65
C SER A 64 12.40 1.32 13.37
N VAL A 65 11.54 0.47 13.92
CA VAL A 65 10.38 0.87 14.73
C VAL A 65 10.51 0.37 16.17
N ALA A 66 11.66 -0.20 16.53
CA ALA A 66 11.88 -0.78 17.85
C ALA A 66 11.72 0.25 18.98
N HIS A 67 11.90 1.53 18.69
CA HIS A 67 11.74 2.64 19.65
C HIS A 67 10.27 3.03 19.84
N LEU A 68 9.35 2.50 19.04
CA LEU A 68 7.94 2.82 19.11
C LEU A 68 7.19 1.76 19.92
N PRO A 69 6.04 2.11 20.51
CA PRO A 69 5.21 1.12 21.21
C PRO A 69 4.67 0.07 20.24
N ARG A 70 4.57 -1.17 20.71
CA ARG A 70 3.90 -2.24 19.97
C ARG A 70 2.39 -2.07 20.00
N PRO A 71 1.65 -2.59 19.01
CA PRO A 71 2.14 -3.38 17.87
C PRO A 71 2.71 -2.50 16.74
N TRP A 72 3.66 -3.03 16.00
CA TRP A 72 4.26 -2.35 14.86
C TRP A 72 3.50 -2.75 13.60
N ARG A 73 2.43 -2.03 13.31
CA ARG A 73 1.60 -2.29 12.14
C ARG A 73 0.95 -1.01 11.67
N PHE A 74 0.62 -0.97 10.39
CA PHE A 74 -0.11 0.15 9.82
C PHE A 74 -1.05 -0.37 8.73
N THR A 75 -2.09 0.39 8.46
CA THR A 75 -3.06 0.10 7.42
C THR A 75 -2.85 1.09 6.29
N GLU A 76 -2.79 0.58 5.05
CA GLU A 76 -2.66 1.42 3.87
C GLU A 76 -3.77 1.09 2.88
N THR A 77 -4.39 2.14 2.34
CA THR A 77 -5.42 2.06 1.31
C THR A 77 -4.80 2.49 -0.01
N PHE A 78 -4.97 1.67 -1.04
CA PHE A 78 -4.42 1.93 -2.36
C PHE A 78 -5.56 2.26 -3.32
N LEU A 79 -5.42 3.39 -4.02
CA LEU A 79 -6.41 3.85 -4.99
C LEU A 79 -5.88 3.54 -6.39
N PHE A 80 -6.40 2.47 -7.00
CA PHE A 80 -5.98 2.05 -8.34
C PHE A 80 -6.94 2.58 -9.40
N ASP A 81 -6.35 3.05 -10.51
CA ASP A 81 -7.12 3.40 -11.70
C ASP A 81 -7.21 2.20 -12.65
N ASN A 82 -7.88 2.37 -13.80
CA ASN A 82 -8.05 1.30 -14.77
C ASN A 82 -6.76 0.95 -15.53
N GLN A 83 -5.71 1.74 -15.40
CA GLN A 83 -4.40 1.46 -15.97
C GLN A 83 -3.47 0.80 -14.96
N ARG A 84 -3.99 0.40 -13.81
CA ARG A 84 -3.24 -0.22 -12.71
C ARG A 84 -2.21 0.70 -12.08
N ARG A 85 -2.33 2.01 -12.27
CA ARG A 85 -1.57 2.99 -11.50
C ARG A 85 -2.29 3.19 -10.16
N PHE A 86 -1.52 3.44 -9.13
CA PHE A 86 -2.11 3.62 -7.81
C PHE A 86 -1.51 4.81 -7.08
N LYS A 87 -2.26 5.26 -6.09
CA LYS A 87 -1.86 6.33 -5.19
C LYS A 87 -2.24 5.88 -3.78
N PRO A 88 -1.29 5.82 -2.83
CA PRO A 88 -1.66 5.59 -1.43
C PRO A 88 -2.58 6.72 -0.96
N ARG A 89 -3.57 6.36 -0.17
CA ARG A 89 -4.54 7.34 0.31
C ARG A 89 -3.89 8.49 1.06
N THR A 90 -2.79 8.23 1.75
CA THR A 90 -2.04 9.26 2.47
C THR A 90 -1.52 10.37 1.56
N LEU A 91 -1.36 10.12 0.26
CA LEU A 91 -0.95 11.12 -0.73
C LEU A 91 -2.12 11.83 -1.38
N ASP A 92 -3.34 11.39 -1.11
CA ASP A 92 -4.56 11.93 -1.74
C ASP A 92 -5.22 13.02 -0.88
N LEU A 93 -4.50 13.53 0.07
CA LEU A 93 -5.03 14.55 1.01
C LEU A 93 -4.93 15.97 0.43
#